data_a8357c1b4ef1f7405c6649604f8103b1
#
_entry.id   a8357c1b4ef1f7405c6649604f8103b1
#
_cell.length_a   1.000
_cell.length_b   1.000
_cell.length_c   1.000
_cell.angle_alpha   90.00
_cell.angle_beta   90.00
_cell.angle_gamma   90.00
#
_symmetry.space_group_name_H-M   'P 1'
#
loop_
_entity.id
_entity.type
_entity.pdbx_description
1 polymer ?
#
loop_
_entity_poly.entity_id
_entity_poly.type
_entity_poly.pdbx_seq_one_letter_code
_entity_poly.pdbx_strand_id
1 'polypeptide(L)'
;MRKLVYLLVCLAMAVSAAAQTPQQRMSREQLAETQAKYIARELAFDDNVTRQFITIFCNCKKEVWAIGPRSGKDCSLQERFDRSQKLLDIRQKYYRLYREFLTDRQIGNVYKLERRMMHRMQSKHKKNGRKQKK
;
A
#
# COMPACT_ATOMS: atom_id res chain seq x y z
N MET A 1 -4.43 -37.42 -45.26
CA MET A 1 -5.31 -36.64 -44.40
C MET A 1 -5.07 -36.84 -42.89
N ARG A 2 -4.68 -38.00 -42.43
CA ARG A 2 -4.38 -38.22 -41.00
C ARG A 2 -3.18 -37.41 -40.45
N LYS A 3 -2.17 -37.13 -41.26
CA LYS A 3 -0.99 -36.34 -40.85
C LYS A 3 -1.26 -34.85 -40.70
N LEU A 4 -2.26 -34.29 -41.38
CA LEU A 4 -2.69 -32.88 -41.24
C LEU A 4 -3.48 -32.64 -39.95
N VAL A 5 -4.22 -33.65 -39.48
CA VAL A 5 -4.98 -33.57 -38.20
C VAL A 5 -4.04 -33.54 -37.01
N TYR A 6 -2.94 -34.31 -37.07
CA TYR A 6 -1.91 -34.29 -36.00
C TYR A 6 -1.14 -32.97 -35.95
N LEU A 7 -0.90 -32.31 -37.06
CA LEU A 7 -0.26 -30.99 -37.12
C LEU A 7 -1.15 -29.90 -36.51
N LEU A 8 -2.46 -29.96 -36.74
CA LEU A 8 -3.43 -29.03 -36.12
C LEU A 8 -3.59 -29.23 -34.62
N VAL A 9 -3.54 -30.48 -34.12
CA VAL A 9 -3.61 -30.81 -32.72
C VAL A 9 -2.33 -30.38 -31.97
N CYS A 10 -1.15 -30.51 -32.62
CA CYS A 10 0.11 -30.03 -32.02
C CYS A 10 0.19 -28.50 -31.94
N LEU A 11 -0.45 -27.78 -32.87
CA LEU A 11 -0.47 -26.30 -32.83
C LEU A 11 -1.38 -25.75 -31.73
N ALA A 12 -2.41 -26.50 -31.32
CA ALA A 12 -3.34 -26.10 -30.25
C ALA A 12 -2.76 -26.26 -28.83
N MET A 13 -1.70 -27.07 -28.68
CA MET A 13 -1.06 -27.28 -27.37
C MET A 13 0.05 -26.27 -27.05
N ALA A 14 0.47 -25.44 -28.01
CA ALA A 14 1.55 -24.48 -27.84
C ALA A 14 1.10 -23.13 -27.24
N VAL A 15 -0.21 -22.91 -27.04
CA VAL A 15 -0.75 -21.62 -26.56
C VAL A 15 -1.00 -21.58 -25.04
N SER A 16 -0.83 -22.70 -24.33
CA SER A 16 -1.13 -22.78 -22.90
C SER A 16 0.04 -22.46 -21.97
N ALA A 17 1.21 -22.09 -22.48
CA ALA A 17 2.40 -21.79 -21.66
C ALA A 17 2.70 -20.31 -21.45
N ALA A 18 1.85 -19.39 -21.90
CA ALA A 18 2.09 -17.95 -21.84
C ALA A 18 1.21 -17.19 -20.84
N ALA A 19 0.65 -17.85 -19.82
CA ALA A 19 -0.25 -17.20 -18.86
C ALA A 19 0.25 -17.30 -17.40
N GLN A 20 1.56 -17.27 -17.20
CA GLN A 20 2.14 -16.88 -15.90
C GLN A 20 2.83 -15.54 -16.08
N THR A 21 2.02 -14.47 -16.21
CA THR A 21 2.53 -13.13 -15.91
C THR A 21 3.02 -13.16 -14.46
N PRO A 22 4.31 -12.86 -14.21
CA PRO A 22 4.76 -12.69 -12.83
C PRO A 22 3.83 -11.66 -12.24
N GLN A 23 3.20 -11.97 -11.11
CA GLN A 23 2.40 -11.01 -10.35
C GLN A 23 3.30 -9.81 -10.09
N GLN A 24 3.12 -8.78 -10.89
CA GLN A 24 3.91 -7.56 -10.84
C GLN A 24 3.67 -6.98 -9.44
N ARG A 25 4.66 -7.10 -8.56
CA ARG A 25 4.56 -6.57 -7.21
C ARG A 25 4.31 -5.07 -7.33
N MET A 26 3.17 -4.65 -6.82
CA MET A 26 2.78 -3.26 -6.80
C MET A 26 3.88 -2.40 -6.16
N SER A 27 4.26 -1.30 -6.79
CA SER A 27 5.23 -0.37 -6.21
C SER A 27 4.67 0.27 -4.93
N ARG A 28 5.54 0.87 -4.12
CA ARG A 28 5.10 1.59 -2.90
C ARG A 28 4.12 2.72 -3.23
N GLU A 29 4.36 3.42 -4.32
CA GLU A 29 3.55 4.53 -4.80
C GLU A 29 2.17 4.04 -5.26
N GLN A 30 2.12 2.96 -6.03
CA GLN A 30 0.87 2.34 -6.45
C GLN A 30 0.06 1.83 -5.26
N LEU A 31 0.74 1.25 -4.27
CA LEU A 31 0.10 0.78 -3.04
C LEU A 31 -0.50 1.96 -2.26
N ALA A 32 0.25 3.05 -2.10
CA ALA A 32 -0.23 4.25 -1.40
C ALA A 32 -1.45 4.86 -2.11
N GLU A 33 -1.42 4.96 -3.43
CA GLU A 33 -2.55 5.46 -4.22
C GLU A 33 -3.78 4.55 -4.08
N THR A 34 -3.59 3.24 -4.15
CA THR A 34 -4.67 2.25 -3.94
C THR A 34 -5.27 2.37 -2.55
N GLN A 35 -4.45 2.54 -1.53
CA GLN A 35 -4.90 2.76 -0.16
C GLN A 35 -5.70 4.06 -0.02
N ALA A 36 -5.22 5.15 -0.62
CA ALA A 36 -5.91 6.43 -0.60
C ALA A 36 -7.28 6.36 -1.29
N LYS A 37 -7.35 5.73 -2.45
CA LYS A 37 -8.61 5.50 -3.18
C LYS A 37 -9.60 4.67 -2.35
N TYR A 38 -9.11 3.63 -1.70
CA TYR A 38 -9.92 2.81 -0.81
C TYR A 38 -10.50 3.62 0.36
N ILE A 39 -9.68 4.40 1.05
CA ILE A 39 -10.10 5.24 2.18
C ILE A 39 -11.14 6.28 1.71
N ALA A 40 -10.88 6.97 0.60
CA ALA A 40 -11.79 7.97 0.05
C ALA A 40 -13.16 7.38 -0.29
N ARG A 41 -13.19 6.17 -0.84
CA ARG A 41 -14.42 5.45 -1.15
C ARG A 41 -15.17 5.04 0.12
N GLU A 42 -14.48 4.47 1.11
CA GLU A 42 -15.09 4.04 2.37
C GLU A 42 -15.67 5.21 3.17
N LEU A 43 -15.08 6.40 3.06
CA LEU A 43 -15.54 7.61 3.72
C LEU A 43 -16.50 8.44 2.86
N ALA A 44 -16.85 7.95 1.67
CA ALA A 44 -17.77 8.60 0.73
C ALA A 44 -17.35 10.04 0.38
N PHE A 45 -16.06 10.29 0.15
CA PHE A 45 -15.58 11.59 -0.31
C PHE A 45 -16.08 11.87 -1.72
N ASP A 46 -16.47 13.11 -2.00
CA ASP A 46 -16.76 13.53 -3.36
C ASP A 46 -15.51 13.55 -4.25
N ASP A 47 -15.65 13.74 -5.56
CA ASP A 47 -14.55 13.65 -6.51
C ASP A 47 -13.47 14.70 -6.27
N ASN A 48 -13.85 15.91 -5.87
CA ASN A 48 -12.90 16.98 -5.59
C ASN A 48 -12.09 16.70 -4.33
N VAL A 49 -12.75 16.32 -3.24
CA VAL A 49 -12.11 15.93 -1.99
C VAL A 49 -11.23 14.69 -2.19
N THR A 50 -11.71 13.71 -2.97
CA THR A 50 -10.94 12.50 -3.28
C THR A 50 -9.61 12.82 -3.98
N ARG A 51 -9.62 13.69 -5.00
CA ARG A 51 -8.37 14.09 -5.70
C ARG A 51 -7.39 14.76 -4.76
N GLN A 52 -7.85 15.71 -3.95
CA GLN A 52 -7.00 16.39 -2.96
C GLN A 52 -6.45 15.41 -1.93
N PHE A 53 -7.30 14.53 -1.41
CA PHE A 53 -6.92 13.53 -0.42
C PHE A 53 -5.85 12.57 -0.95
N ILE A 54 -6.01 12.03 -2.15
CA ILE A 54 -5.03 11.11 -2.77
C ILE A 54 -3.67 11.79 -2.88
N THR A 55 -3.62 13.02 -3.39
CA THR A 55 -2.37 13.78 -3.54
C THR A 55 -1.66 13.97 -2.20
N ILE A 56 -2.37 14.44 -1.19
CA ILE A 56 -1.82 14.72 0.14
C ILE A 56 -1.40 13.42 0.84
N PHE A 57 -2.23 12.38 0.78
CA PHE A 57 -1.92 11.08 1.35
C PHE A 57 -0.65 10.46 0.76
N CYS A 58 -0.52 10.47 -0.56
CA CYS A 58 0.66 9.94 -1.24
C CYS A 58 1.93 10.74 -0.90
N ASN A 59 1.83 12.06 -0.82
CA ASN A 59 2.95 12.91 -0.40
C ASN A 59 3.36 12.62 1.05
N CYS A 60 2.41 12.45 1.95
CA CYS A 60 2.67 12.04 3.33
C CYS A 60 3.45 10.72 3.39
N LYS A 61 3.03 9.72 2.63
CA LYS A 61 3.73 8.42 2.57
C LYS A 61 5.16 8.57 2.08
N LYS A 62 5.41 9.37 1.05
CA LYS A 62 6.77 9.64 0.54
C LYS A 62 7.67 10.27 1.60
N GLU A 63 7.19 11.25 2.36
CA GLU A 63 7.95 11.86 3.44
C GLU A 63 8.25 10.85 4.56
N VAL A 64 7.30 10.00 4.93
CA VAL A 64 7.51 8.93 5.92
C VAL A 64 8.56 7.92 5.43
N TRP A 65 8.53 7.54 4.16
CA TRP A 65 9.54 6.63 3.61
C TRP A 65 10.94 7.24 3.57
N ALA A 66 11.05 8.55 3.37
CA ALA A 66 12.32 9.26 3.37
C ALA A 66 13.06 9.23 4.73
N ILE A 67 12.33 9.01 5.84
CA ILE A 67 12.95 8.78 7.16
C ILE A 67 13.75 7.46 7.19
N GLY A 68 13.44 6.54 6.29
CA GLY A 68 14.08 5.24 6.21
C GLY A 68 13.44 4.16 7.09
N PRO A 69 13.95 2.93 7.05
CA PRO A 69 13.42 1.80 7.81
C PRO A 69 13.57 2.02 9.32
N ARG A 70 12.74 1.31 10.10
CA ARG A 70 12.98 1.22 11.54
C ARG A 70 14.37 0.65 11.74
N SER A 71 15.19 1.37 12.48
CA SER A 71 16.53 0.93 12.82
C SER A 71 16.50 -0.46 13.48
N GLY A 72 17.50 -1.25 13.18
CA GLY A 72 17.65 -2.59 13.73
C GLY A 72 17.86 -2.61 15.25
N LYS A 73 18.19 -3.77 15.80
CA LYS A 73 18.38 -3.98 17.24
C LYS A 73 19.47 -3.08 17.86
N ASP A 74 20.38 -2.56 17.05
CA ASP A 74 21.53 -1.77 17.49
C ASP A 74 21.29 -0.25 17.47
N CYS A 75 20.05 0.20 17.28
CA CYS A 75 19.71 1.61 17.28
C CYS A 75 19.68 2.19 18.69
N SER A 76 20.39 3.30 18.89
CA SER A 76 20.40 4.02 20.15
C SER A 76 19.03 4.58 20.53
N LEU A 77 18.80 4.84 21.81
CA LEU A 77 17.58 5.50 22.28
C LEU A 77 17.41 6.88 21.65
N GLN A 78 18.50 7.63 21.49
CA GLN A 78 18.46 8.95 20.87
C GLN A 78 17.97 8.87 19.41
N GLU A 79 18.50 7.94 18.63
CA GLU A 79 18.03 7.73 17.24
C GLU A 79 16.55 7.36 17.17
N ARG A 80 16.05 6.60 18.15
CA ARG A 80 14.61 6.26 18.25
C ARG A 80 13.76 7.49 18.55
N PHE A 81 14.23 8.36 19.45
CA PHE A 81 13.52 9.61 19.78
C PHE A 81 13.51 10.56 18.59
N ASP A 82 14.64 10.74 17.91
CA ASP A 82 14.77 11.60 16.74
C ASP A 82 13.84 11.14 15.61
N ARG A 83 13.78 9.82 15.38
CA ARG A 83 12.88 9.23 14.41
C ARG A 83 11.41 9.46 14.78
N SER A 84 11.06 9.26 16.04
CA SER A 84 9.70 9.47 16.53
C SER A 84 9.28 10.92 16.40
N GLN A 85 10.19 11.85 16.69
CA GLN A 85 9.95 13.28 16.51
C GLN A 85 9.71 13.64 15.04
N LYS A 86 10.55 13.14 14.13
CA LYS A 86 10.37 13.36 12.67
C LYS A 86 9.01 12.84 12.19
N LEU A 87 8.59 11.66 12.65
CA LEU A 87 7.28 11.09 12.32
C LEU A 87 6.14 11.95 12.86
N LEU A 88 6.27 12.47 14.09
CA LEU A 88 5.27 13.35 14.70
C LEU A 88 5.15 14.67 13.93
N ASP A 89 6.26 15.26 13.53
CA ASP A 89 6.30 16.50 12.75
C ASP A 89 5.58 16.34 11.40
N ILE A 90 5.84 15.22 10.71
CA ILE A 90 5.14 14.90 9.46
C ILE A 90 3.64 14.74 9.71
N ARG A 91 3.22 14.01 10.74
CA ARG A 91 1.80 13.82 11.07
C ARG A 91 1.11 15.14 11.37
N GLN A 92 1.72 16.03 12.13
CA GLN A 92 1.17 17.35 12.43
C GLN A 92 1.06 18.21 11.18
N LYS A 93 2.07 18.19 10.29
CA LYS A 93 2.05 18.88 9.02
C LYS A 93 0.85 18.44 8.17
N TYR A 94 0.69 17.14 7.97
CA TYR A 94 -0.38 16.59 7.14
C TYR A 94 -1.76 16.69 7.78
N TYR A 95 -1.85 16.64 9.10
CA TYR A 95 -3.10 16.95 9.81
C TYR A 95 -3.60 18.36 9.49
N ARG A 96 -2.71 19.36 9.48
CA ARG A 96 -3.08 20.74 9.10
C ARG A 96 -3.55 20.82 7.65
N LEU A 97 -2.88 20.13 6.72
CA LEU A 97 -3.28 20.09 5.32
C LEU A 97 -4.65 19.41 5.13
N TYR A 98 -4.93 18.32 5.84
CA TYR A 98 -6.24 17.68 5.81
C TYR A 98 -7.34 18.59 6.34
N ARG A 99 -7.06 19.38 7.35
CA ARG A 99 -8.06 20.31 7.93
C ARG A 99 -8.52 21.41 6.98
N GLU A 100 -7.81 21.66 5.90
CA GLU A 100 -8.23 22.63 4.89
C GLU A 100 -9.48 22.18 4.13
N PHE A 101 -9.75 20.87 4.06
CA PHE A 101 -10.89 20.31 3.31
C PHE A 101 -11.60 19.13 3.99
N LEU A 102 -11.14 18.65 5.12
CA LEU A 102 -11.77 17.59 5.91
C LEU A 102 -12.10 18.07 7.31
N THR A 103 -13.15 17.52 7.89
CA THR A 103 -13.49 17.70 9.31
C THR A 103 -12.58 16.85 10.20
N ASP A 104 -12.43 17.20 11.46
CA ASP A 104 -11.65 16.40 12.43
C ASP A 104 -12.20 14.98 12.56
N ARG A 105 -13.51 14.79 12.44
CA ARG A 105 -14.14 13.46 12.43
C ARG A 105 -13.71 12.63 11.22
N GLN A 106 -13.69 13.24 10.05
CA GLN A 106 -13.23 12.58 8.81
C GLN A 106 -11.75 12.19 8.91
N ILE A 107 -10.91 13.09 9.42
CA ILE A 107 -9.48 12.82 9.65
C ILE A 107 -9.30 11.66 10.64
N GLY A 108 -10.04 11.65 11.73
CA GLY A 108 -10.04 10.55 12.69
C GLY A 108 -10.41 9.21 12.06
N ASN A 109 -11.38 9.20 11.15
CA ASN A 109 -11.79 8.01 10.40
C ASN A 109 -10.71 7.56 9.40
N VAL A 110 -10.01 8.48 8.75
CA VAL A 110 -8.84 8.17 7.90
C VAL A 110 -7.82 7.37 8.70
N TYR A 111 -7.42 7.85 9.87
CA TYR A 111 -6.43 7.16 10.72
C TYR A 111 -6.92 5.80 11.24
N LYS A 112 -8.22 5.66 11.52
CA LYS A 112 -8.80 4.36 11.90
C LYS A 112 -8.70 3.34 10.76
N LEU A 113 -9.02 3.75 9.52
CA LEU A 113 -8.92 2.89 8.36
C LEU A 113 -7.47 2.51 8.05
N GLU A 114 -6.53 3.45 8.11
CA GLU A 114 -5.10 3.16 7.96
C GLU A 114 -4.63 2.10 8.94
N ARG A 115 -4.96 2.23 10.22
CA ARG A 115 -4.59 1.25 11.25
C ARG A 115 -5.15 -0.14 10.95
N ARG A 116 -6.42 -0.23 10.55
CA ARG A 116 -7.05 -1.51 10.17
C ARG A 116 -6.33 -2.17 8.99
N MET A 117 -5.94 -1.38 7.99
CA MET A 117 -5.21 -1.88 6.83
C MET A 117 -3.83 -2.40 7.23
N MET A 118 -3.10 -1.68 8.07
CA MET A 118 -1.81 -2.11 8.61
C MET A 118 -1.91 -3.42 9.39
N HIS A 119 -2.90 -3.57 10.27
CA HIS A 119 -3.14 -4.81 11.01
C HIS A 119 -3.43 -6.00 10.10
N ARG A 120 -4.24 -5.81 9.06
CA ARG A 120 -4.53 -6.88 8.07
C ARG A 120 -3.28 -7.32 7.32
N MET A 121 -2.42 -6.38 6.94
CA MET A 121 -1.16 -6.69 6.25
C MET A 121 -0.21 -7.47 7.15
N GLN A 122 -0.03 -7.05 8.40
CA GLN A 122 0.82 -7.73 9.38
C GLN A 122 0.33 -9.15 9.69
N SER A 123 -0.98 -9.36 9.83
CA SER A 123 -1.54 -10.69 10.09
C SER A 123 -1.37 -11.65 8.91
N LYS A 124 -1.47 -11.15 7.66
CA LYS A 124 -1.18 -11.96 6.46
C LYS A 124 0.30 -12.38 6.40
N HIS A 125 1.22 -11.48 6.71
CA HIS A 125 2.65 -11.81 6.76
C HIS A 125 2.99 -12.88 7.81
N LYS A 126 2.39 -12.79 9.01
CA LYS A 126 2.56 -13.82 10.07
C LYS A 126 2.04 -15.19 9.63
N LYS A 127 0.89 -15.25 8.95
CA LYS A 127 0.33 -16.52 8.45
C LYS A 127 1.19 -17.15 7.36
N ASN A 128 1.72 -16.35 6.43
CA ASN A 128 2.57 -16.83 5.35
C ASN A 128 3.94 -17.30 5.87
N GLY A 129 4.54 -16.60 6.83
CA GLY A 129 5.80 -17.02 7.45
C GLY A 129 5.70 -18.32 8.26
N ARG A 130 4.52 -18.66 8.80
CA ARG A 130 4.30 -19.95 9.47
C ARG A 130 4.14 -21.12 8.49
N LYS A 131 3.62 -20.88 7.28
CA LYS A 131 3.47 -21.93 6.26
C LYS A 131 4.78 -22.33 5.59
N GLN A 132 5.79 -21.44 5.59
CA GLN A 132 7.11 -21.74 5.02
C GLN A 132 8.05 -22.48 5.97
N LYS A 133 7.70 -22.60 7.26
CA LYS A 133 8.51 -23.32 8.28
C LYS A 133 8.04 -24.76 8.56
N LYS A 134 7.09 -25.28 7.80
CA LYS A 134 6.68 -26.68 7.78
C LYS A 134 7.10 -27.35 6.49
#